data_61e16e0b2cb475d927df7ed8f0e2e8a5
#
_entry.id   61e16e0b2cb475d927df7ed8f0e2e8a5
#
_cell.length_a   1.000
_cell.length_b   1.000
_cell.length_c   1.000
_cell.angle_alpha   90.00
_cell.angle_beta   90.00
_cell.angle_gamma   90.00
#
_symmetry.space_group_name_H-M   'P 1'
#
loop_
_entity.id
_entity.type
_entity.pdbx_description
1 polymer ?
#
loop_
_entity_poly.entity_id
_entity_poly.type
_entity_poly.pdbx_seq_one_letter_code
_entity_poly.pdbx_strand_id
1 'polypeptide(L)'
;MIEIENLRHGVLDIPSLRISAGLTVVSGKNGAGKTTLLKICSGLLLPAEGSVRVDLLPPRSVNAGYVSEFPDRHLLFPIVFDEIASPLRFSGISPGEIEKRVFGLAESAGISHLLTRECRTLSGGEKILVGVVTAIIDNPVLLVLDEPDSHLDPETVEELRSFISSKKIPYVIWSSHSKTLCRAADSEVRL
;
A
#
# COMPACT_ATOMS: atom_id res chain seq x y z
N MET A 1 9.38 -4.42 13.38
CA MET A 1 9.99 -5.40 12.46
C MET A 1 8.92 -6.34 11.96
N ILE A 2 8.90 -6.67 10.65
CA ILE A 2 8.04 -7.73 10.12
C ILE A 2 8.85 -9.01 10.10
N GLU A 3 8.31 -10.07 10.71
CA GLU A 3 8.95 -11.38 10.82
C GLU A 3 8.07 -12.43 10.14
N ILE A 4 8.70 -13.24 9.30
CA ILE A 4 8.09 -14.34 8.56
C ILE A 4 8.85 -15.60 8.92
N GLU A 5 8.15 -16.63 9.39
CA GLU A 5 8.74 -17.90 9.81
C GLU A 5 8.00 -19.08 9.20
N ASN A 6 8.75 -19.96 8.54
CA ASN A 6 8.27 -21.19 7.90
C ASN A 6 7.05 -21.01 7.01
N LEU A 7 6.99 -19.87 6.28
CA LEU A 7 5.85 -19.51 5.44
C LEU A 7 5.77 -20.43 4.23
N ARG A 8 4.65 -21.14 4.12
CA ARG A 8 4.28 -21.88 2.92
C ARG A 8 2.90 -21.48 2.46
N HIS A 9 2.79 -21.10 1.18
CA HIS A 9 1.52 -20.80 0.53
C HIS A 9 1.67 -20.81 -0.99
N GLY A 10 1.04 -21.76 -1.67
CA GLY A 10 1.16 -21.89 -3.12
C GLY A 10 2.64 -22.10 -3.54
N VAL A 11 3.17 -21.13 -4.29
CA VAL A 11 4.58 -21.16 -4.76
C VAL A 11 5.57 -20.61 -3.73
N LEU A 12 5.09 -20.00 -2.66
CA LEU A 12 5.96 -19.45 -1.61
C LEU A 12 6.43 -20.57 -0.66
N ASP A 13 7.75 -20.63 -0.44
CA ASP A 13 8.40 -21.40 0.60
C ASP A 13 9.52 -20.52 1.18
N ILE A 14 9.23 -19.84 2.30
CA ILE A 14 10.13 -18.89 2.94
C ILE A 14 10.40 -19.37 4.37
N PRO A 15 11.56 -20.02 4.60
CA PRO A 15 11.91 -20.55 5.93
C PRO A 15 11.99 -19.43 6.98
N SER A 16 12.63 -18.30 6.63
CA SER A 16 12.74 -17.13 7.50
C SER A 16 13.00 -15.89 6.67
N LEU A 17 12.30 -14.80 6.98
CA LEU A 17 12.54 -13.48 6.39
C LEU A 17 12.23 -12.41 7.43
N ARG A 18 13.10 -11.41 7.51
CA ARG A 18 12.90 -10.21 8.34
C ARG A 18 12.92 -8.96 7.49
N ILE A 19 11.91 -8.10 7.66
CA ILE A 19 11.79 -6.83 6.99
C ILE A 19 11.90 -5.72 8.05
N SER A 20 12.90 -4.86 7.90
CA SER A 20 13.13 -3.72 8.77
C SER A 20 12.18 -2.56 8.44
N ALA A 21 12.12 -1.55 9.31
CA ALA A 21 11.40 -0.31 9.01
C ALA A 21 12.00 0.38 7.78
N GLY A 22 11.15 1.11 7.04
CA GLY A 22 11.50 1.80 5.81
C GLY A 22 10.81 1.18 4.58
N LEU A 23 11.33 1.51 3.40
CA LEU A 23 10.84 1.03 2.11
C LEU A 23 11.54 -0.29 1.74
N THR A 24 10.78 -1.36 1.66
CA THR A 24 11.24 -2.65 1.14
C THR A 24 10.61 -2.92 -0.21
N VAL A 25 11.43 -3.17 -1.22
CA VAL A 25 10.95 -3.59 -2.54
C VAL A 25 10.96 -5.11 -2.63
N VAL A 26 9.82 -5.67 -3.05
CA VAL A 26 9.69 -7.11 -3.36
C VAL A 26 9.80 -7.27 -4.87
N SER A 27 10.91 -7.86 -5.31
CA SER A 27 11.21 -8.13 -6.73
C SER A 27 11.08 -9.62 -7.05
N GLY A 28 10.85 -9.94 -8.32
CA GLY A 28 10.76 -11.33 -8.78
C GLY A 28 9.99 -11.46 -10.09
N LYS A 29 10.05 -12.63 -10.70
CA LYS A 29 9.32 -12.92 -11.95
C LYS A 29 7.81 -12.92 -11.71
N ASN A 30 7.04 -12.78 -12.81
CA ASN A 30 5.60 -12.99 -12.73
C ASN A 30 5.33 -14.42 -12.27
N GLY A 31 4.35 -14.57 -11.34
CA GLY A 31 4.05 -15.86 -10.74
C GLY A 31 4.98 -16.29 -9.59
N ALA A 32 6.00 -15.51 -9.20
CA ALA A 32 6.89 -15.85 -8.08
C ALA A 32 6.21 -15.75 -6.70
N GLY A 33 4.99 -15.21 -6.64
CA GLY A 33 4.24 -15.10 -5.38
C GLY A 33 4.28 -13.72 -4.72
N LYS A 34 4.76 -12.67 -5.42
CA LYS A 34 4.82 -11.30 -4.88
C LYS A 34 3.49 -10.85 -4.26
N THR A 35 2.42 -10.81 -5.06
CA THR A 35 1.06 -10.46 -4.60
C THR A 35 0.60 -11.32 -3.43
N THR A 36 0.91 -12.62 -3.44
CA THR A 36 0.56 -13.55 -2.35
C THR A 36 1.27 -13.17 -1.06
N LEU A 37 2.59 -12.93 -1.12
CA LEU A 37 3.37 -12.48 0.02
C LEU A 37 2.83 -11.15 0.57
N LEU A 38 2.56 -10.18 -0.29
CA LEU A 38 2.01 -8.88 0.08
C LEU A 38 0.66 -9.01 0.79
N LYS A 39 -0.24 -9.83 0.26
CA LYS A 39 -1.56 -10.09 0.88
C LYS A 39 -1.43 -10.78 2.25
N ILE A 40 -0.45 -11.68 2.42
CA ILE A 40 -0.20 -12.33 3.70
C ILE A 40 0.36 -11.30 4.70
N CYS A 41 1.34 -10.48 4.29
CA CYS A 41 1.92 -9.44 5.15
C CYS A 41 0.88 -8.39 5.60
N SER A 42 -0.10 -8.06 4.74
CA SER A 42 -1.19 -7.13 5.08
C SER A 42 -2.36 -7.78 5.85
N GLY A 43 -2.34 -9.10 6.05
CA GLY A 43 -3.43 -9.81 6.71
C GLY A 43 -4.66 -10.09 5.85
N LEU A 44 -4.64 -9.73 4.57
CA LEU A 44 -5.71 -10.03 3.62
C LEU A 44 -5.81 -11.52 3.31
N LEU A 45 -4.70 -12.25 3.43
CA LEU A 45 -4.62 -13.68 3.22
C LEU A 45 -3.94 -14.34 4.41
N LEU A 46 -4.42 -15.49 4.84
CA LEU A 46 -3.73 -16.32 5.83
C LEU A 46 -2.73 -17.23 5.13
N PRO A 47 -1.54 -17.45 5.68
CA PRO A 47 -0.62 -18.46 5.19
C PRO A 47 -1.23 -19.86 5.34
N ALA A 48 -0.84 -20.81 4.46
CA ALA A 48 -1.22 -22.21 4.64
C ALA A 48 -0.46 -22.84 5.79
N GLU A 49 0.85 -22.51 5.90
CA GLU A 49 1.72 -22.92 7.01
C GLU A 49 2.62 -21.76 7.42
N GLY A 50 3.14 -21.82 8.65
CA GLY A 50 4.03 -20.80 9.19
C GLY A 50 3.31 -19.60 9.77
N SER A 51 4.05 -18.52 9.99
CA SER A 51 3.51 -17.30 10.61
C SER A 51 4.14 -16.03 10.06
N VAL A 52 3.35 -14.95 10.11
CA VAL A 52 3.81 -13.58 9.86
C VAL A 52 3.40 -12.72 11.03
N ARG A 53 4.30 -11.83 11.46
CA ARG A 53 4.07 -10.86 12.53
C ARG A 53 4.59 -9.48 12.11
N VAL A 54 3.85 -8.45 12.47
CA VAL A 54 4.24 -7.04 12.34
C VAL A 54 4.34 -6.48 13.75
N ASP A 55 5.55 -6.12 14.19
CA ASP A 55 5.83 -5.69 15.57
C ASP A 55 5.23 -6.63 16.62
N LEU A 56 5.50 -7.95 16.45
CA LEU A 56 5.01 -9.06 17.29
C LEU A 56 3.51 -9.34 17.18
N LEU A 57 2.74 -8.54 16.49
CA LEU A 57 1.30 -8.73 16.31
C LEU A 57 0.97 -9.48 15.01
N PRO A 58 -0.11 -10.26 14.98
CA PRO A 58 -0.61 -10.81 13.71
C PRO A 58 -0.97 -9.69 12.72
N PRO A 59 -0.75 -9.83 11.40
CA PRO A 59 -1.02 -8.78 10.42
C PRO A 59 -2.45 -8.23 10.48
N ARG A 60 -3.45 -9.05 10.82
CA ARG A 60 -4.85 -8.63 10.97
C ARG A 60 -5.12 -7.75 12.18
N SER A 61 -4.19 -7.64 13.10
CA SER A 61 -4.30 -6.84 14.32
C SER A 61 -3.60 -5.49 14.19
N VAL A 62 -3.00 -5.19 13.05
CA VAL A 62 -2.36 -3.89 12.79
C VAL A 62 -3.14 -3.11 11.75
N ASN A 63 -3.08 -1.78 11.83
CA ASN A 63 -3.62 -0.92 10.79
C ASN A 63 -2.71 -0.99 9.56
N ALA A 64 -3.19 -1.61 8.48
CA ALA A 64 -2.46 -1.79 7.24
C ALA A 64 -3.25 -1.21 6.06
N GLY A 65 -2.59 -0.35 5.27
CA GLY A 65 -3.08 0.10 3.98
C GLY A 65 -2.64 -0.85 2.86
N TYR A 66 -3.53 -1.15 1.93
CA TYR A 66 -3.23 -1.99 0.77
C TYR A 66 -3.72 -1.34 -0.53
N VAL A 67 -2.81 -1.22 -1.50
CA VAL A 67 -3.12 -0.77 -2.86
C VAL A 67 -2.78 -1.88 -3.83
N SER A 68 -3.75 -2.32 -4.62
CA SER A 68 -3.54 -3.40 -5.60
C SER A 68 -3.08 -2.86 -6.94
N GLU A 69 -2.53 -3.73 -7.76
CA GLU A 69 -2.16 -3.48 -9.16
C GLU A 69 -3.31 -2.89 -10.00
N PHE A 70 -4.55 -3.28 -9.69
CA PHE A 70 -5.76 -2.83 -10.41
C PHE A 70 -6.66 -1.99 -9.49
N PRO A 71 -6.40 -0.68 -9.34
CA PRO A 71 -7.16 0.18 -8.41
C PRO A 71 -8.65 0.26 -8.74
N ASP A 72 -9.06 0.09 -10.00
CA ASP A 72 -10.47 0.02 -10.39
C ASP A 72 -11.33 -0.97 -9.59
N ARG A 73 -10.70 -2.01 -9.05
CA ARG A 73 -11.38 -3.04 -8.28
C ARG A 73 -11.54 -2.70 -6.80
N HIS A 74 -10.90 -1.63 -6.35
CA HIS A 74 -10.81 -1.25 -4.94
C HIS A 74 -11.42 0.10 -4.63
N LEU A 75 -11.67 0.96 -5.64
CA LEU A 75 -12.40 2.21 -5.45
C LEU A 75 -13.91 1.88 -5.36
N LEU A 76 -14.43 1.93 -4.13
CA LEU A 76 -15.79 1.47 -3.81
C LEU A 76 -16.82 2.59 -3.86
N PHE A 77 -16.40 3.83 -3.67
CA PHE A 77 -17.28 4.99 -3.62
C PHE A 77 -17.28 5.74 -4.95
N PRO A 78 -18.44 6.31 -5.34
CA PRO A 78 -18.54 7.04 -6.61
C PRO A 78 -17.66 8.28 -6.68
N ILE A 79 -17.51 9.01 -5.57
CA ILE A 79 -16.80 10.31 -5.49
C ILE A 79 -15.48 10.14 -4.76
N VAL A 80 -14.43 10.76 -5.26
CA VAL A 80 -13.06 10.68 -4.71
C VAL A 80 -13.00 11.09 -3.24
N PHE A 81 -13.69 12.18 -2.85
CA PHE A 81 -13.76 12.59 -1.46
C PHE A 81 -14.31 11.47 -0.56
N ASP A 82 -15.38 10.80 -0.98
CA ASP A 82 -16.00 9.74 -0.19
C ASP A 82 -15.12 8.49 -0.12
N GLU A 83 -14.41 8.19 -1.20
CA GLU A 83 -13.43 7.11 -1.24
C GLU A 83 -12.33 7.34 -0.20
N ILE A 84 -11.68 8.51 -0.24
CA ILE A 84 -10.61 8.86 0.70
C ILE A 84 -11.13 8.95 2.14
N ALA A 85 -12.36 9.43 2.36
CA ALA A 85 -12.96 9.55 3.67
C ALA A 85 -13.37 8.20 4.29
N SER A 86 -13.53 7.15 3.48
CA SER A 86 -14.15 5.89 3.90
C SER A 86 -13.45 5.22 5.09
N PRO A 87 -12.11 5.08 5.16
CA PRO A 87 -11.45 4.45 6.32
C PRO A 87 -11.73 5.20 7.62
N LEU A 88 -11.73 6.53 7.58
CA LEU A 88 -12.00 7.36 8.76
C LEU A 88 -13.46 7.25 9.22
N ARG A 89 -14.40 7.12 8.28
CA ARG A 89 -15.83 6.89 8.61
C ARG A 89 -16.02 5.56 9.32
N PHE A 90 -15.35 4.50 8.84
CA PHE A 90 -15.40 3.19 9.49
C PHE A 90 -14.73 3.18 10.87
N SER A 91 -13.74 4.04 11.09
CA SER A 91 -13.09 4.25 12.39
C SER A 91 -13.90 5.17 13.32
N GLY A 92 -15.08 5.67 12.91
CA GLY A 92 -15.96 6.49 13.74
C GLY A 92 -15.45 7.92 13.99
N ILE A 93 -14.59 8.44 13.11
CA ILE A 93 -14.07 9.82 13.18
C ILE A 93 -15.19 10.82 12.87
N SER A 94 -15.19 11.98 13.54
CA SER A 94 -16.20 13.01 13.32
C SER A 94 -16.12 13.63 11.91
N PRO A 95 -17.26 14.06 11.33
CA PRO A 95 -17.28 14.61 9.96
C PRO A 95 -16.33 15.78 9.75
N GLY A 96 -16.23 16.72 10.70
CA GLY A 96 -15.32 17.87 10.57
C GLY A 96 -13.84 17.50 10.61
N GLU A 97 -13.47 16.47 11.38
CA GLU A 97 -12.10 15.97 11.40
C GLU A 97 -11.78 15.16 10.12
N ILE A 98 -12.76 14.42 9.60
CA ILE A 98 -12.64 13.72 8.31
C ILE A 98 -12.34 14.72 7.20
N GLU A 99 -13.17 15.77 7.10
CA GLU A 99 -13.03 16.81 6.08
C GLU A 99 -11.62 17.43 6.13
N LYS A 100 -11.18 17.85 7.32
CA LYS A 100 -9.85 18.42 7.53
C LYS A 100 -8.73 17.48 7.08
N ARG A 101 -8.79 16.19 7.44
CA ARG A 101 -7.76 15.20 7.06
C ARG A 101 -7.76 14.93 5.58
N VAL A 102 -8.94 14.77 4.96
CA VAL A 102 -9.06 14.51 3.53
C VAL A 102 -8.48 15.68 2.72
N PHE A 103 -8.89 16.93 3.02
CA PHE A 103 -8.35 18.09 2.32
C PHE A 103 -6.84 18.25 2.52
N GLY A 104 -6.35 18.15 3.75
CA GLY A 104 -4.91 18.29 4.02
C GLY A 104 -4.06 17.20 3.36
N LEU A 105 -4.53 15.95 3.33
CA LEU A 105 -3.79 14.87 2.68
C LEU A 105 -3.87 14.97 1.16
N ALA A 106 -5.03 15.30 0.59
CA ALA A 106 -5.20 15.52 -0.84
C ALA A 106 -4.36 16.69 -1.36
N GLU A 107 -4.26 17.78 -0.60
CA GLU A 107 -3.38 18.91 -0.90
C GLU A 107 -1.91 18.47 -0.94
N SER A 108 -1.47 17.75 0.10
CA SER A 108 -0.09 17.26 0.16
C SER A 108 0.27 16.24 -0.92
N ALA A 109 -0.72 15.57 -1.49
CA ALA A 109 -0.59 14.63 -2.61
C ALA A 109 -0.81 15.29 -3.99
N GLY A 110 -1.13 16.61 -4.05
CA GLY A 110 -1.40 17.32 -5.29
C GLY A 110 -2.72 16.95 -5.97
N ILE A 111 -3.64 16.25 -5.29
CA ILE A 111 -4.88 15.73 -5.88
C ILE A 111 -6.15 16.43 -5.40
N SER A 112 -6.05 17.60 -4.77
CA SER A 112 -7.23 18.36 -4.30
C SER A 112 -8.26 18.63 -5.39
N HIS A 113 -7.82 18.82 -6.62
CA HIS A 113 -8.66 19.04 -7.80
C HIS A 113 -9.48 17.81 -8.19
N LEU A 114 -9.16 16.62 -7.67
CA LEU A 114 -9.89 15.38 -7.93
C LEU A 114 -11.03 15.14 -6.95
N LEU A 115 -11.05 15.79 -5.78
CA LEU A 115 -11.95 15.45 -4.67
C LEU A 115 -13.44 15.42 -5.03
N THR A 116 -13.87 16.27 -5.97
CA THR A 116 -15.27 16.33 -6.44
C THR A 116 -15.55 15.47 -7.66
N ARG A 117 -14.53 14.80 -8.22
CA ARG A 117 -14.68 13.98 -9.42
C ARG A 117 -15.24 12.60 -9.09
N GLU A 118 -15.84 11.98 -10.07
CA GLU A 118 -16.24 10.58 -10.00
C GLU A 118 -15.02 9.67 -10.19
N CYS A 119 -14.83 8.68 -9.31
CA CYS A 119 -13.70 7.73 -9.36
C CYS A 119 -13.59 7.02 -10.72
N ARG A 120 -14.72 6.70 -11.36
CA ARG A 120 -14.73 6.04 -12.69
C ARG A 120 -14.16 6.89 -13.82
N THR A 121 -14.11 8.23 -13.66
CA THR A 121 -13.61 9.18 -14.69
C THR A 121 -12.12 9.45 -14.57
N LEU A 122 -11.47 8.91 -13.57
CA LEU A 122 -10.05 9.09 -13.33
C LEU A 122 -9.20 8.27 -14.30
N SER A 123 -8.03 8.80 -14.67
CA SER A 123 -6.98 8.04 -15.36
C SER A 123 -6.42 6.94 -14.46
N GLY A 124 -5.68 5.98 -15.02
CA GLY A 124 -5.04 4.92 -14.25
C GLY A 124 -4.12 5.46 -13.15
N GLY A 125 -3.29 6.45 -13.47
CA GLY A 125 -2.38 7.08 -12.50
C GLY A 125 -3.15 7.83 -11.40
N GLU A 126 -4.18 8.62 -11.74
CA GLU A 126 -5.03 9.30 -10.75
C GLU A 126 -5.70 8.29 -9.80
N LYS A 127 -6.15 7.13 -10.29
CA LYS A 127 -6.73 6.06 -9.47
C LYS A 127 -5.72 5.48 -8.49
N ILE A 128 -4.47 5.28 -8.93
CA ILE A 128 -3.39 4.81 -8.05
C ILE A 128 -3.13 5.83 -6.95
N LEU A 129 -3.01 7.12 -7.29
CA LEU A 129 -2.81 8.19 -6.30
C LEU A 129 -3.96 8.27 -5.29
N VAL A 130 -5.21 8.22 -5.75
CA VAL A 130 -6.39 8.18 -4.88
C VAL A 130 -6.36 6.95 -3.99
N GLY A 131 -6.04 5.77 -4.53
CA GLY A 131 -5.90 4.53 -3.76
C GLY A 131 -4.83 4.62 -2.67
N VAL A 132 -3.66 5.21 -2.98
CA VAL A 132 -2.59 5.42 -2.01
C VAL A 132 -3.03 6.40 -0.92
N VAL A 133 -3.64 7.53 -1.29
CA VAL A 133 -4.15 8.52 -0.31
C VAL A 133 -5.21 7.89 0.60
N THR A 134 -6.13 7.07 0.05
CA THR A 134 -7.11 6.32 0.81
C THR A 134 -6.44 5.32 1.77
N ALA A 135 -5.42 4.61 1.31
CA ALA A 135 -4.73 3.61 2.12
C ALA A 135 -3.94 4.21 3.30
N ILE A 136 -3.51 5.49 3.20
CA ILE A 136 -2.69 6.12 4.23
C ILE A 136 -3.45 7.12 5.13
N ILE A 137 -4.71 7.45 4.82
CA ILE A 137 -5.47 8.50 5.53
C ILE A 137 -5.63 8.23 7.03
N ASP A 138 -5.69 6.97 7.43
CA ASP A 138 -5.82 6.53 8.83
C ASP A 138 -4.47 6.14 9.47
N ASN A 139 -3.37 6.70 8.97
CA ASN A 139 -2.02 6.53 9.49
C ASN A 139 -1.63 5.05 9.73
N PRO A 140 -1.55 4.22 8.69
CA PRO A 140 -1.22 2.81 8.85
C PRO A 140 0.22 2.61 9.37
N VAL A 141 0.43 1.51 10.11
CA VAL A 141 1.77 1.02 10.49
C VAL A 141 2.47 0.37 9.30
N LEU A 142 1.70 -0.26 8.43
CA LEU A 142 2.17 -0.94 7.22
C LEU A 142 1.41 -0.45 6.00
N LEU A 143 2.14 0.01 4.98
CA LEU A 143 1.59 0.28 3.65
C LEU A 143 2.10 -0.78 2.68
N VAL A 144 1.19 -1.42 1.99
CA VAL A 144 1.50 -2.44 0.97
C VAL A 144 1.03 -1.96 -0.40
N LEU A 145 1.94 -1.96 -1.36
CA LEU A 145 1.73 -1.50 -2.73
C LEU A 145 2.06 -2.64 -3.70
N ASP A 146 1.04 -3.12 -4.40
CA ASP A 146 1.20 -4.25 -5.32
C ASP A 146 1.28 -3.74 -6.76
N GLU A 147 2.50 -3.63 -7.28
CA GLU A 147 2.87 -3.17 -8.63
C GLU A 147 2.20 -1.83 -9.06
N PRO A 148 2.10 -0.81 -8.20
CA PRO A 148 1.44 0.46 -8.55
C PRO A 148 2.17 1.22 -9.66
N ASP A 149 3.46 0.96 -9.84
CA ASP A 149 4.32 1.56 -10.86
C ASP A 149 4.14 0.97 -12.26
N SER A 150 3.40 -0.13 -12.41
CA SER A 150 3.20 -0.79 -13.71
C SER A 150 2.48 0.08 -14.75
N HIS A 151 1.73 1.08 -14.31
CA HIS A 151 0.93 1.99 -15.15
C HIS A 151 1.31 3.47 -14.99
N LEU A 152 2.44 3.75 -14.34
CA LEU A 152 2.95 5.10 -14.12
C LEU A 152 4.23 5.33 -14.93
N ASP A 153 4.43 6.57 -15.37
CA ASP A 153 5.71 7.00 -15.90
C ASP A 153 6.75 7.15 -14.77
N PRO A 154 8.05 7.14 -15.09
CA PRO A 154 9.11 7.17 -14.08
C PRO A 154 9.10 8.43 -13.19
N GLU A 155 8.64 9.57 -13.69
CA GLU A 155 8.56 10.82 -12.95
C GLU A 155 7.46 10.73 -11.89
N THR A 156 6.27 10.27 -12.28
CA THR A 156 5.14 10.03 -11.38
C THR A 156 5.48 8.97 -10.30
N VAL A 157 6.25 7.92 -10.64
CA VAL A 157 6.72 6.92 -9.66
C VAL A 157 7.62 7.57 -8.60
N GLU A 158 8.53 8.47 -8.99
CA GLU A 158 9.42 9.15 -8.06
C GLU A 158 8.67 10.16 -7.18
N GLU A 159 7.68 10.86 -7.74
CA GLU A 159 6.78 11.74 -6.98
C GLU A 159 6.00 10.94 -5.94
N LEU A 160 5.42 9.79 -6.33
CA LEU A 160 4.70 8.89 -5.44
C LEU A 160 5.59 8.38 -4.31
N ARG A 161 6.83 7.94 -4.64
CA ARG A 161 7.81 7.48 -3.67
C ARG A 161 8.16 8.58 -2.67
N SER A 162 8.43 9.79 -3.16
CA SER A 162 8.75 10.96 -2.34
C SER A 162 7.59 11.34 -1.42
N PHE A 163 6.36 11.33 -1.95
CA PHE A 163 5.14 11.57 -1.18
C PHE A 163 5.00 10.55 -0.03
N ILE A 164 5.11 9.25 -0.32
CA ILE A 164 5.01 8.19 0.69
C ILE A 164 6.12 8.34 1.74
N SER A 165 7.35 8.60 1.33
CA SER A 165 8.49 8.80 2.26
C SER A 165 8.25 9.97 3.22
N SER A 166 7.57 11.03 2.76
CA SER A 166 7.22 12.18 3.60
C SER A 166 6.23 11.84 4.73
N LYS A 167 5.47 10.75 4.61
CA LYS A 167 4.42 10.36 5.58
C LYS A 167 4.95 9.56 6.75
N LYS A 168 6.23 9.19 6.76
CA LYS A 168 6.92 8.47 7.87
C LYS A 168 6.20 7.19 8.30
N ILE A 169 5.63 6.45 7.34
CA ILE A 169 4.99 5.16 7.58
C ILE A 169 6.09 4.16 8.01
N PRO A 170 5.94 3.45 9.14
CA PRO A 170 6.99 2.58 9.66
C PRO A 170 7.45 1.51 8.67
N TYR A 171 6.51 0.87 7.98
CA TYR A 171 6.81 -0.19 7.00
C TYR A 171 6.10 0.10 5.68
N VAL A 172 6.86 0.13 4.61
CA VAL A 172 6.34 0.19 3.24
C VAL A 172 6.86 -1.02 2.47
N ILE A 173 5.97 -1.86 1.99
CA ILE A 173 6.30 -2.98 1.10
C ILE A 173 5.75 -2.67 -0.28
N TRP A 174 6.61 -2.62 -1.28
CA TRP A 174 6.27 -2.28 -2.66
C TRP A 174 6.74 -3.38 -3.60
N SER A 175 5.83 -4.11 -4.24
CA SER A 175 6.24 -5.04 -5.30
C SER A 175 6.48 -4.28 -6.61
N SER A 176 7.61 -4.53 -7.25
CA SER A 176 7.97 -3.85 -8.49
C SER A 176 8.94 -4.66 -9.34
N HIS A 177 8.95 -4.37 -10.64
CA HIS A 177 9.97 -4.82 -11.60
C HIS A 177 11.03 -3.75 -11.89
N SER A 178 10.88 -2.54 -11.34
CA SER A 178 11.77 -1.40 -11.58
C SER A 178 13.09 -1.54 -10.85
N LYS A 179 14.19 -1.66 -11.62
CA LYS A 179 15.54 -1.66 -11.04
C LYS A 179 15.90 -0.33 -10.36
N THR A 180 15.31 0.77 -10.81
CA THR A 180 15.52 2.09 -10.22
C THR A 180 14.91 2.14 -8.83
N LEU A 181 13.68 1.65 -8.68
CA LEU A 181 13.00 1.58 -7.39
C LEU A 181 13.73 0.63 -6.42
N CYS A 182 14.18 -0.55 -6.88
CA CYS A 182 14.99 -1.47 -6.07
C CYS A 182 16.26 -0.80 -5.51
N ARG A 183 16.93 0.05 -6.31
CA ARG A 183 18.14 0.77 -5.86
C ARG A 183 17.84 1.92 -4.89
N ALA A 184 16.65 2.49 -4.95
CA ALA A 184 16.21 3.59 -4.09
C ALA A 184 15.56 3.10 -2.78
N ALA A 185 15.34 1.80 -2.63
CA ALA A 185 14.74 1.18 -1.45
C ALA A 185 15.78 0.98 -0.33
N ASP A 186 15.31 0.95 0.92
CA ASP A 186 16.15 0.62 2.08
C ASP A 186 16.53 -0.87 2.10
N SER A 187 15.68 -1.71 1.53
CA SER A 187 15.94 -3.15 1.38
C SER A 187 15.21 -3.77 0.18
N GLU A 188 15.73 -4.90 -0.31
CA GLU A 188 15.12 -5.68 -1.38
C GLU A 188 14.90 -7.12 -0.94
N VAL A 189 13.70 -7.65 -1.18
CA VAL A 189 13.36 -9.06 -1.06
C VAL A 189 13.16 -9.62 -2.45
N ARG A 190 13.95 -10.61 -2.83
CA ARG A 190 13.87 -11.24 -4.15
C ARG A 190 13.25 -12.63 -4.04
N LEU A 191 12.12 -12.83 -4.74
CA LEU A 191 11.41 -14.10 -4.85
C LEU A 191 11.79 -14.86 -6.13
#